data_04310775bce5a54b95ab9dec66ae3cfe
#
_entry.id   04310775bce5a54b95ab9dec66ae3cfe
#
_cell.length_a   1.000
_cell.length_b   1.000
_cell.length_c   1.000
_cell.angle_alpha   90.00
_cell.angle_beta   90.00
_cell.angle_gamma   90.00
#
_symmetry.space_group_name_H-M   'P 1'
#
loop_
_entity.id
_entity.type
_entity.pdbx_description
1 polymer ?
#
loop_
_entity_poly.entity_id
_entity_poly.type
_entity_poly.pdbx_seq_one_letter_code
_entity_poly.pdbx_strand_id
1 'polypeptide(L)'
;GQGANFVLLMTYEWGYTYSEPQAIAPLPQVRAVLDYALSVTAGENIFLGAPLYAYDWPLPYEKGRTRAETFSSQAAVARARLVGAKIEFDETARSPCYHYFDKMRREHVVWFEDARSLRAKIALAAEKGLQGIGFWQAGRELAQAWPLLDALVTLETL
;
A
#
# COMPACT_ATOMS: atom_id res chain seq x y z
N GLY A 1 -20.24 15.67 -1.96
CA GLY A 1 -19.80 16.51 -1.26
C GLY A 1 -20.07 17.98 -0.95
N GLN A 2 -21.31 18.40 -0.70
CA GLN A 2 -21.52 19.76 -0.17
C GLN A 2 -21.04 19.80 1.30
N GLY A 3 -19.95 20.54 1.58
CA GLY A 3 -19.41 20.76 2.92
C GLY A 3 -18.01 20.22 3.20
N ALA A 4 -17.36 19.59 2.24
CA ALA A 4 -15.94 19.22 2.34
C ALA A 4 -15.13 19.87 1.21
N ASN A 5 -14.00 20.46 1.53
CA ASN A 5 -13.09 21.04 0.55
C ASN A 5 -12.27 19.97 -0.16
N PHE A 6 -11.95 18.86 0.55
CA PHE A 6 -11.12 17.77 0.05
C PHE A 6 -11.70 16.43 0.48
N VAL A 7 -11.37 15.39 -0.30
CA VAL A 7 -11.70 14.00 -0.01
C VAL A 7 -10.42 13.17 -0.07
N LEU A 8 -10.13 12.43 1.01
CA LEU A 8 -9.10 11.38 0.98
C LEU A 8 -9.75 10.06 0.57
N LEU A 9 -9.38 9.52 -0.58
CA LEU A 9 -9.81 8.19 -1.01
C LEU A 9 -8.94 7.13 -0.36
N MET A 10 -9.54 6.26 0.43
CA MET A 10 -8.87 5.12 1.07
C MET A 10 -8.66 3.99 0.05
N THR A 11 -7.73 4.18 -0.89
CA THR A 11 -7.43 3.25 -1.98
C THR A 11 -6.48 2.14 -1.53
N TYR A 12 -6.90 1.38 -0.52
CA TYR A 12 -6.18 0.25 0.08
C TYR A 12 -7.17 -0.75 0.70
N GLU A 13 -6.68 -1.81 1.36
CA GLU A 13 -7.47 -2.90 1.96
C GLU A 13 -8.10 -3.86 0.93
N TRP A 14 -7.52 -4.00 -0.29
CA TRP A 14 -7.83 -5.15 -1.13
C TRP A 14 -7.29 -6.42 -0.50
N GLY A 15 -5.99 -6.47 -0.15
CA GLY A 15 -5.46 -7.41 0.81
C GLY A 15 -5.66 -6.88 2.23
N TYR A 16 -6.32 -7.64 3.11
CA TYR A 16 -6.55 -7.28 4.50
C TYR A 16 -6.58 -8.53 5.39
N THR A 17 -6.75 -8.34 6.69
CA THR A 17 -6.62 -9.39 7.72
C THR A 17 -7.33 -10.70 7.41
N TYR A 18 -8.48 -10.67 6.75
CA TYR A 18 -9.30 -11.86 6.48
C TYR A 18 -9.45 -12.20 4.99
N SER A 19 -8.83 -11.41 4.11
CA SER A 19 -8.84 -11.67 2.68
C SER A 19 -7.93 -12.83 2.30
N GLU A 20 -8.09 -13.33 1.09
CA GLU A 20 -7.04 -14.09 0.42
C GLU A 20 -5.77 -13.24 0.29
N PRO A 21 -4.59 -13.87 0.31
CA PRO A 21 -3.32 -13.16 0.16
C PRO A 21 -3.25 -12.39 -1.16
N GLN A 22 -3.09 -11.09 -1.07
CA GLN A 22 -2.91 -10.21 -2.24
C GLN A 22 -2.32 -8.86 -1.82
N ALA A 23 -1.92 -8.06 -2.79
CA ALA A 23 -1.45 -6.70 -2.53
C ALA A 23 -2.51 -5.85 -1.80
N ILE A 24 -2.04 -5.00 -0.89
CA ILE A 24 -2.92 -4.15 -0.06
C ILE A 24 -3.58 -3.06 -0.90
N ALA A 25 -2.81 -2.48 -1.84
CA ALA A 25 -3.24 -1.42 -2.72
C ALA A 25 -2.72 -1.66 -4.15
N PRO A 26 -3.24 -2.70 -4.87
CA PRO A 26 -2.78 -3.02 -6.20
C PRO A 26 -3.12 -1.89 -7.17
N LEU A 27 -2.13 -1.44 -7.95
CA LEU A 27 -2.21 -0.22 -8.76
C LEU A 27 -3.37 -0.20 -9.76
N PRO A 28 -3.72 -1.31 -10.45
CA PRO A 28 -4.87 -1.32 -11.35
C PRO A 28 -6.20 -1.02 -10.65
N GLN A 29 -6.41 -1.54 -9.45
CA GLN A 29 -7.62 -1.30 -8.66
C GLN A 29 -7.65 0.13 -8.12
N VAL A 30 -6.49 0.64 -7.64
CA VAL A 30 -6.36 2.06 -7.25
C VAL A 30 -6.73 2.96 -8.42
N ARG A 31 -6.20 2.69 -9.62
CA ARG A 31 -6.53 3.44 -10.85
C ARG A 31 -8.02 3.42 -11.15
N ALA A 32 -8.66 2.26 -11.09
CA ALA A 32 -10.10 2.12 -11.37
C ALA A 32 -10.97 2.96 -10.41
N VAL A 33 -10.61 2.99 -9.11
CA VAL A 33 -11.29 3.85 -8.12
C VAL A 33 -11.10 5.33 -8.43
N LEU A 34 -9.87 5.74 -8.81
CA LEU A 34 -9.60 7.13 -9.19
C LEU A 34 -10.34 7.54 -10.46
N ASP A 35 -10.39 6.67 -11.47
CA ASP A 35 -11.13 6.95 -12.71
C ASP A 35 -12.61 7.17 -12.44
N TYR A 36 -13.20 6.38 -11.56
CA TYR A 36 -14.57 6.59 -11.10
C TYR A 36 -14.72 7.90 -10.32
N ALA A 37 -13.86 8.19 -9.36
CA ALA A 37 -13.92 9.40 -8.55
C ALA A 37 -13.80 10.67 -9.41
N LEU A 38 -12.92 10.67 -10.39
CA LEU A 38 -12.72 11.78 -11.33
C LEU A 38 -13.89 11.98 -12.29
N SER A 39 -14.74 10.99 -12.49
CA SER A 39 -15.98 11.15 -13.25
C SER A 39 -17.04 11.99 -12.52
N VAL A 40 -16.89 12.18 -11.20
CA VAL A 40 -17.89 12.87 -10.35
C VAL A 40 -17.31 14.02 -9.54
N THR A 41 -15.98 14.20 -9.51
CA THR A 41 -15.32 15.28 -8.75
C THR A 41 -14.02 15.70 -9.41
N ALA A 42 -13.58 16.95 -9.22
CA ALA A 42 -12.31 17.43 -9.74
C ALA A 42 -11.13 16.85 -8.98
N GLY A 43 -10.02 16.54 -9.69
CA GLY A 43 -8.82 15.95 -9.12
C GLY A 43 -8.17 16.81 -8.03
N GLU A 44 -8.24 18.13 -8.17
CA GLU A 44 -7.76 19.11 -7.19
C GLU A 44 -8.45 19.03 -5.82
N ASN A 45 -9.56 18.31 -5.72
CA ASN A 45 -10.26 18.06 -4.46
C ASN A 45 -10.01 16.65 -3.91
N ILE A 46 -9.13 15.86 -4.54
CA ILE A 46 -8.87 14.45 -4.17
C ILE A 46 -7.44 14.27 -3.68
N PHE A 47 -7.30 13.65 -2.50
CA PHE A 47 -6.06 13.04 -2.05
C PHE A 47 -6.13 11.52 -2.23
N LEU A 48 -5.08 10.94 -2.81
CA LEU A 48 -4.91 9.49 -2.88
C LEU A 48 -4.41 8.97 -1.53
N GLY A 49 -5.13 8.05 -0.90
CA GLY A 49 -4.68 7.34 0.29
C GLY A 49 -3.70 6.22 -0.06
N ALA A 50 -2.54 6.18 0.60
CA ALA A 50 -1.55 5.12 0.44
C ALA A 50 -1.24 4.46 1.79
N PRO A 51 -1.18 3.12 1.86
CA PRO A 51 -0.86 2.42 3.10
C PRO A 51 0.65 2.39 3.36
N LEU A 52 1.04 2.36 4.65
CA LEU A 52 2.44 2.17 5.09
C LEU A 52 2.59 0.90 5.94
N TYR A 53 1.80 -0.12 5.67
CA TYR A 53 1.75 -1.34 6.45
C TYR A 53 1.80 -2.60 5.58
N ALA A 54 1.90 -3.73 6.23
CA ALA A 54 2.03 -5.05 5.67
C ALA A 54 0.99 -5.99 6.26
N TYR A 55 0.69 -7.03 5.51
CA TYR A 55 -0.01 -8.21 5.97
C TYR A 55 0.82 -9.46 5.71
N ASP A 56 0.79 -10.39 6.67
CA ASP A 56 1.46 -11.70 6.63
C ASP A 56 0.41 -12.79 6.81
N TRP A 57 0.13 -13.55 5.75
CA TRP A 57 -0.83 -14.65 5.78
C TRP A 57 -0.12 -15.99 5.93
N PRO A 58 -0.50 -16.81 6.93
CA PRO A 58 -0.12 -18.22 6.92
C PRO A 58 -0.84 -18.96 5.78
N LEU A 59 -0.12 -19.90 5.13
CA LEU A 59 -0.63 -20.73 4.05
C LEU A 59 -0.78 -22.19 4.50
N PRO A 60 -1.70 -22.97 3.90
CA PRO A 60 -2.68 -22.55 2.88
C PRO A 60 -3.74 -21.62 3.45
N TYR A 61 -4.24 -20.71 2.62
CA TYR A 61 -5.35 -19.85 3.01
C TYR A 61 -6.66 -20.66 3.14
N GLU A 62 -7.35 -20.47 4.26
CA GLU A 62 -8.68 -21.05 4.51
C GLU A 62 -9.67 -19.91 4.80
N LYS A 63 -10.65 -19.75 3.92
CA LYS A 63 -11.68 -18.69 4.07
C LYS A 63 -12.39 -18.80 5.42
N GLY A 64 -12.44 -17.68 6.15
CA GLY A 64 -13.09 -17.59 7.47
C GLY A 64 -12.25 -18.13 8.63
N ARG A 65 -11.07 -18.71 8.37
CA ARG A 65 -10.13 -19.21 9.38
C ARG A 65 -8.80 -18.50 9.37
N THR A 66 -8.22 -18.33 8.18
CA THR A 66 -6.94 -17.65 8.05
C THR A 66 -7.10 -16.18 8.43
N ARG A 67 -6.21 -15.74 9.32
CA ARG A 67 -6.09 -14.34 9.74
C ARG A 67 -4.67 -13.87 9.55
N ALA A 68 -4.49 -12.83 8.76
CA ALA A 68 -3.18 -12.22 8.58
C ALA A 68 -2.77 -11.38 9.81
N GLU A 69 -1.48 -11.41 10.11
CA GLU A 69 -0.85 -10.44 11.01
C GLU A 69 -0.65 -9.12 10.28
N THR A 70 -0.86 -7.97 10.95
CA THR A 70 -0.56 -6.64 10.39
C THR A 70 0.57 -5.95 11.15
N PHE A 71 1.48 -5.32 10.43
CA PHE A 71 2.65 -4.63 10.97
C PHE A 71 3.14 -3.55 9.98
N SER A 72 4.19 -2.80 10.32
CA SER A 72 4.70 -1.76 9.44
C SER A 72 5.44 -2.33 8.23
N SER A 73 5.46 -1.59 7.12
CA SER A 73 6.29 -1.94 5.95
C SER A 73 7.78 -2.03 6.30
N GLN A 74 8.26 -1.19 7.20
CA GLN A 74 9.64 -1.26 7.72
C GLN A 74 9.91 -2.60 8.41
N ALA A 75 8.97 -3.07 9.23
CA ALA A 75 9.07 -4.37 9.90
C ALA A 75 8.99 -5.54 8.90
N ALA A 76 8.26 -5.39 7.78
CA ALA A 76 8.23 -6.39 6.71
C ALA A 76 9.61 -6.59 6.07
N VAL A 77 10.31 -5.49 5.77
CA VAL A 77 11.70 -5.56 5.25
C VAL A 77 12.64 -6.19 6.26
N ALA A 78 12.52 -5.82 7.55
CA ALA A 78 13.33 -6.42 8.61
C ALA A 78 13.06 -7.92 8.78
N ARG A 79 11.79 -8.34 8.72
CA ARG A 79 11.37 -9.76 8.74
C ARG A 79 11.96 -10.53 7.55
N ALA A 80 11.85 -10.01 6.33
CA ALA A 80 12.42 -10.64 5.15
C ALA A 80 13.92 -10.92 5.31
N ARG A 81 14.67 -9.92 5.83
CA ARG A 81 16.10 -10.06 6.12
C ARG A 81 16.36 -11.13 7.19
N LEU A 82 15.58 -11.14 8.27
CA LEU A 82 15.73 -12.08 9.39
C LEU A 82 15.51 -13.53 8.95
N VAL A 83 14.52 -13.78 8.08
CA VAL A 83 14.17 -15.12 7.60
C VAL A 83 14.90 -15.51 6.31
N GLY A 84 15.76 -14.63 5.78
CA GLY A 84 16.50 -14.87 4.53
C GLY A 84 15.60 -14.91 3.28
N ALA A 85 14.42 -14.29 3.32
CA ALA A 85 13.51 -14.27 2.19
C ALA A 85 13.92 -13.22 1.16
N LYS A 86 13.79 -13.60 -0.13
CA LYS A 86 13.97 -12.67 -1.25
C LYS A 86 12.69 -11.86 -1.45
N ILE A 87 12.81 -10.54 -1.34
CA ILE A 87 11.71 -9.64 -1.68
C ILE A 87 11.57 -9.57 -3.21
N GLU A 88 10.42 -9.98 -3.70
CA GLU A 88 10.01 -9.87 -5.09
C GLU A 88 9.15 -8.63 -5.30
N PHE A 89 8.88 -8.28 -6.56
CA PHE A 89 8.01 -7.15 -6.90
C PHE A 89 7.03 -7.60 -7.98
N ASP A 90 5.75 -7.60 -7.64
CA ASP A 90 4.70 -7.89 -8.61
C ASP A 90 4.49 -6.69 -9.52
N GLU A 91 4.82 -6.86 -10.79
CA GLU A 91 4.76 -5.77 -11.79
C GLU A 91 3.34 -5.37 -12.14
N THR A 92 2.37 -6.24 -11.95
CA THR A 92 0.94 -5.93 -12.20
C THR A 92 0.35 -5.14 -11.04
N ALA A 93 0.48 -5.66 -9.82
CA ALA A 93 0.01 -4.98 -8.62
C ALA A 93 0.87 -3.75 -8.25
N ARG A 94 2.11 -3.68 -8.78
CA ARG A 94 3.12 -2.68 -8.43
C ARG A 94 3.37 -2.67 -6.92
N SER A 95 3.51 -3.86 -6.33
CA SER A 95 3.66 -4.05 -4.90
C SER A 95 4.71 -5.11 -4.59
N PRO A 96 5.52 -4.93 -3.53
CA PRO A 96 6.47 -5.92 -3.08
C PRO A 96 5.78 -7.03 -2.28
N CYS A 97 6.31 -8.25 -2.42
CA CYS A 97 5.91 -9.40 -1.63
C CYS A 97 7.09 -10.35 -1.41
N TYR A 98 6.93 -11.27 -0.48
CA TYR A 98 7.86 -12.40 -0.31
C TYR A 98 7.19 -13.58 0.38
N HIS A 99 7.74 -14.77 0.16
CA HIS A 99 7.37 -16.01 0.84
C HIS A 99 8.47 -16.42 1.82
N TYR A 100 8.09 -17.07 2.91
CA TYR A 100 9.02 -17.67 3.87
C TYR A 100 8.37 -18.84 4.62
N PHE A 101 9.17 -19.64 5.31
CA PHE A 101 8.70 -20.68 6.22
C PHE A 101 8.95 -20.25 7.66
N ASP A 102 7.93 -20.36 8.52
CA ASP A 102 8.06 -20.12 9.95
C ASP A 102 8.85 -21.25 10.65
N LYS A 103 9.08 -21.12 11.97
CA LYS A 103 9.77 -22.14 12.78
C LYS A 103 9.04 -23.49 12.83
N MET A 104 7.75 -23.52 12.54
CA MET A 104 6.92 -24.74 12.46
C MET A 104 6.87 -25.29 11.02
N ARG A 105 7.67 -24.74 10.11
CA ARG A 105 7.72 -25.09 8.67
C ARG A 105 6.40 -24.80 7.94
N ARG A 106 5.61 -23.88 8.44
CA ARG A 106 4.42 -23.40 7.74
C ARG A 106 4.82 -22.27 6.80
N GLU A 107 4.37 -22.37 5.56
CA GLU A 107 4.60 -21.32 4.57
C GLU A 107 3.78 -20.06 4.91
N HIS A 108 4.38 -18.92 4.64
CA HIS A 108 3.77 -17.59 4.77
C HIS A 108 3.99 -16.77 3.51
N VAL A 109 3.06 -15.87 3.23
CA VAL A 109 3.23 -14.82 2.22
C VAL A 109 2.98 -13.46 2.83
N VAL A 110 3.88 -12.52 2.55
CA VAL A 110 3.81 -11.13 3.02
C VAL A 110 3.66 -10.20 1.84
N TRP A 111 2.66 -9.30 1.91
CA TRP A 111 2.51 -8.17 1.00
C TRP A 111 2.65 -6.88 1.77
N PHE A 112 3.31 -5.86 1.19
CA PHE A 112 3.60 -4.60 1.86
C PHE A 112 3.82 -3.46 0.86
N GLU A 113 4.18 -2.26 1.35
CA GLU A 113 4.58 -1.14 0.50
C GLU A 113 6.06 -0.84 0.68
N ASP A 114 6.74 -0.43 -0.40
CA ASP A 114 8.11 0.07 -0.40
C ASP A 114 8.24 1.33 -1.27
N ALA A 115 9.46 1.87 -1.42
CA ALA A 115 9.69 3.06 -2.24
C ALA A 115 9.23 2.88 -3.70
N ARG A 116 9.31 1.66 -4.25
CA ARG A 116 8.90 1.38 -5.65
C ARG A 116 7.38 1.47 -5.81
N SER A 117 6.64 0.87 -4.89
CA SER A 117 5.17 0.88 -4.90
C SER A 117 4.61 2.26 -4.57
N LEU A 118 5.23 2.99 -3.63
CA LEU A 118 4.85 4.38 -3.32
C LEU A 118 5.12 5.30 -4.51
N ARG A 119 6.28 5.16 -5.17
CA ARG A 119 6.58 5.92 -6.39
C ARG A 119 5.53 5.72 -7.48
N ALA A 120 5.07 4.48 -7.68
CA ALA A 120 4.02 4.19 -8.65
C ALA A 120 2.69 4.90 -8.31
N LYS A 121 2.33 4.97 -7.02
CA LYS A 121 1.14 5.67 -6.53
C LYS A 121 1.27 7.19 -6.65
N ILE A 122 2.43 7.75 -6.32
CA ILE A 122 2.73 9.19 -6.50
C ILE A 122 2.64 9.55 -7.99
N ALA A 123 3.24 8.75 -8.86
CA ALA A 123 3.17 8.97 -10.31
C ALA A 123 1.72 8.91 -10.83
N LEU A 124 0.92 7.98 -10.32
CA LEU A 124 -0.50 7.87 -10.67
C LEU A 124 -1.29 9.09 -10.19
N ALA A 125 -1.03 9.59 -8.96
CA ALA A 125 -1.66 10.81 -8.45
C ALA A 125 -1.34 12.02 -9.33
N ALA A 126 -0.08 12.19 -9.72
CA ALA A 126 0.35 13.25 -10.64
C ALA A 126 -0.28 13.09 -12.05
N GLU A 127 -0.28 11.87 -12.61
CA GLU A 127 -0.93 11.56 -13.91
C GLU A 127 -2.41 11.98 -13.92
N LYS A 128 -3.09 11.76 -12.80
CA LYS A 128 -4.54 12.05 -12.64
C LYS A 128 -4.84 13.47 -12.19
N GLY A 129 -3.84 14.33 -11.99
CA GLY A 129 -4.01 15.71 -11.55
C GLY A 129 -4.67 15.82 -10.17
N LEU A 130 -4.33 14.90 -9.25
CA LEU A 130 -4.87 14.93 -7.89
C LEU A 130 -4.19 16.03 -7.06
N GLN A 131 -4.88 16.50 -6.01
CA GLN A 131 -4.33 17.46 -5.05
C GLN A 131 -3.07 16.94 -4.37
N GLY A 132 -3.02 15.64 -4.06
CA GLY A 132 -1.87 15.07 -3.40
C GLY A 132 -2.07 13.62 -2.95
N ILE A 133 -1.21 13.18 -2.05
CA ILE A 133 -1.21 11.84 -1.46
C ILE A 133 -1.22 11.93 0.06
N GLY A 134 -2.03 11.10 0.71
CA GLY A 134 -2.09 10.97 2.16
C GLY A 134 -1.67 9.56 2.59
N PHE A 135 -0.93 9.45 3.68
CA PHE A 135 -0.42 8.16 4.15
C PHE A 135 -1.21 7.62 5.34
N TRP A 136 -1.55 6.35 5.32
CA TRP A 136 -2.11 5.63 6.43
C TRP A 136 -1.10 4.59 6.95
N GLN A 137 -0.57 4.73 8.18
CA GLN A 137 -0.81 5.78 9.14
C GLN A 137 0.53 6.31 9.72
N ALA A 138 0.48 7.48 10.30
CA ALA A 138 1.57 8.02 11.13
C ALA A 138 1.89 7.01 12.25
N GLY A 139 3.09 6.72 12.61
CA GLY A 139 3.49 5.67 13.55
C GLY A 139 3.72 4.28 12.91
N ARG A 140 3.46 4.12 11.61
CA ARG A 140 3.94 3.00 10.80
C ARG A 140 4.89 3.49 9.73
N GLU A 141 5.90 4.23 10.15
CA GLU A 141 6.85 4.87 9.26
C GLU A 141 7.57 3.88 8.35
N LEU A 142 7.86 4.37 7.15
CA LEU A 142 8.73 3.71 6.18
C LEU A 142 9.87 4.68 5.85
N ALA A 143 11.07 4.42 6.35
CA ALA A 143 12.23 5.28 6.17
C ALA A 143 12.53 5.61 4.70
N GLN A 144 12.22 4.69 3.79
CA GLN A 144 12.37 4.87 2.34
C GLN A 144 11.40 5.91 1.75
N ALA A 145 10.30 6.24 2.43
CA ALA A 145 9.31 7.18 1.92
C ALA A 145 9.83 8.63 1.94
N TRP A 146 10.61 9.01 2.95
CA TRP A 146 11.05 10.38 3.11
C TRP A 146 11.94 10.90 1.96
N PRO A 147 13.03 10.21 1.57
CA PRO A 147 13.82 10.63 0.41
C PRO A 147 13.03 10.63 -0.90
N LEU A 148 12.04 9.75 -1.03
CA LEU A 148 11.17 9.68 -2.19
C LEU A 148 10.24 10.89 -2.26
N LEU A 149 9.66 11.29 -1.12
CA LEU A 149 8.79 12.46 -1.02
C LEU A 149 9.56 13.75 -1.31
N ASP A 150 10.73 13.93 -0.70
CA ASP A 150 11.61 15.07 -0.97
C ASP A 150 11.94 15.24 -2.47
N ALA A 151 12.11 14.11 -3.17
CA ALA A 151 12.46 14.12 -4.58
C ALA A 151 11.28 14.34 -5.53
N LEU A 152 10.06 14.01 -5.12
CA LEU A 152 8.90 13.91 -6.03
C LEU A 152 7.70 14.79 -5.66
N VAL A 153 7.65 15.32 -4.44
CA VAL A 153 6.49 16.05 -3.92
C VAL A 153 6.91 17.44 -3.46
N THR A 154 6.19 18.46 -3.90
CA THR A 154 6.31 19.80 -3.32
C THR A 154 5.46 19.83 -2.04
N LEU A 155 6.07 20.17 -0.91
CA LEU A 155 5.36 20.36 0.35
C LEU A 155 4.77 21.77 0.35
N GLU A 156 3.46 21.88 0.25
CA GLU A 156 2.74 23.12 0.53
C GLU A 156 2.52 23.23 2.06
N THR A 157 3.07 24.28 2.66
CA THR A 157 2.74 24.65 4.05
C THR A 157 1.40 25.37 4.02
N LEU A 158 0.40 24.81 4.66
CA LEU A 158 -0.90 25.43 4.90
C LEU A 158 -0.79 26.59 5.90
#